data_3599fdf634ced767e91c937492be52f8
#
_entry.id   3599fdf634ced767e91c937492be52f8
#
_cell.length_a   1.000
_cell.length_b   1.000
_cell.length_c   1.000
_cell.angle_alpha   90.00
_cell.angle_beta   90.00
_cell.angle_gamma   90.00
#
_symmetry.space_group_name_H-M   'P 1'
#
loop_
_entity.id
_entity.type
_entity.pdbx_description
1 polymer ?
#
loop_
_entity_poly.entity_id
_entity_poly.type
_entity_poly.pdbx_seq_one_letter_code
_entity_poly.pdbx_strand_id
1 'polypeptide(L)'
;LITAMNDSEAVIVSVDVPSGMFSDSGCAAGAVVNADYTVALGSVKRGHVLYPGNGYAGTVLYSPIGIPNGAREHFPVKLVEEKDIYEFLPVRSFAAHKGTNGFIGIFAGSEGMAGAGLLAAQGALYGGGGKIALASVGNAAFQLAGKIPEVMVSSCGDAPCFTEDMSDKAVKQTGMYDVVALGPGLGRDERTQPFVADMLEHCRKTMVVDADALFAVGCQKINLGNCPADVVLTPHVGEFAFLTGLTVKDVEAGRIDEAIRYARENHV
;
A
#
# COMPACT_ATOMS: atom_id res chain seq x y z
N LEU A 1 -22.53 -19.70 25.76
CA LEU A 1 -23.60 -19.33 24.83
C LEU A 1 -23.04 -19.13 23.42
N ILE A 2 -22.08 -18.21 23.20
CA ILE A 2 -21.49 -17.92 21.85
C ILE A 2 -20.94 -19.20 21.21
N THR A 3 -20.16 -20.00 21.95
CA THR A 3 -19.62 -21.27 21.43
C THR A 3 -20.75 -22.20 20.96
N ALA A 4 -21.81 -22.35 21.77
CA ALA A 4 -22.94 -23.18 21.41
C ALA A 4 -23.73 -22.65 20.19
N MET A 5 -23.74 -21.34 19.99
CA MET A 5 -24.31 -20.75 18.74
C MET A 5 -23.44 -21.07 17.52
N ASN A 6 -22.13 -20.88 17.65
CA ASN A 6 -21.18 -21.16 16.57
C ASN A 6 -21.11 -22.67 16.21
N ASP A 7 -21.38 -23.56 17.16
CA ASP A 7 -21.40 -25.01 16.95
C ASP A 7 -22.76 -25.52 16.42
N SER A 8 -23.77 -24.64 16.27
CA SER A 8 -25.09 -25.02 15.74
C SER A 8 -25.08 -25.04 14.21
N GLU A 9 -25.99 -25.85 13.63
CA GLU A 9 -26.25 -25.88 12.18
C GLU A 9 -27.23 -24.77 11.73
N ALA A 10 -27.65 -23.88 12.65
CA ALA A 10 -28.61 -22.83 12.37
C ALA A 10 -27.90 -21.65 11.65
N VAL A 11 -28.61 -21.01 10.73
CA VAL A 11 -28.16 -19.75 10.14
C VAL A 11 -28.13 -18.67 11.23
N ILE A 12 -26.99 -18.05 11.41
CA ILE A 12 -26.76 -17.02 12.44
C ILE A 12 -26.84 -15.64 11.78
N VAL A 13 -27.79 -14.83 12.26
CA VAL A 13 -27.96 -13.45 11.82
C VAL A 13 -27.63 -12.52 12.99
N SER A 14 -26.58 -11.71 12.84
CA SER A 14 -26.23 -10.67 13.81
C SER A 14 -26.91 -9.34 13.49
N VAL A 15 -27.42 -8.69 14.53
CA VAL A 15 -27.98 -7.35 14.43
C VAL A 15 -26.90 -6.35 14.82
N ASP A 16 -26.61 -5.44 13.92
CA ASP A 16 -25.62 -4.38 13.98
C ASP A 16 -24.16 -4.89 14.00
N VAL A 17 -23.73 -5.61 15.02
CA VAL A 17 -22.36 -6.13 15.18
C VAL A 17 -22.42 -7.53 15.80
N PRO A 18 -21.65 -8.51 15.33
CA PRO A 18 -21.54 -9.81 15.99
C PRO A 18 -21.11 -9.67 17.46
N SER A 19 -21.83 -10.33 18.37
CA SER A 19 -21.52 -10.25 19.80
C SER A 19 -20.10 -10.75 20.09
N GLY A 20 -19.31 -9.97 20.82
CA GLY A 20 -17.91 -10.24 21.13
C GLY A 20 -16.90 -9.56 20.22
N MET A 21 -17.34 -8.93 19.13
CA MET A 21 -16.51 -8.14 18.20
C MET A 21 -16.52 -6.66 18.56
N PHE A 22 -15.39 -5.99 18.50
CA PHE A 22 -15.31 -4.53 18.59
C PHE A 22 -15.65 -3.90 17.24
N SER A 23 -16.58 -2.93 17.23
CA SER A 23 -17.10 -2.27 16.03
C SER A 23 -16.02 -1.50 15.25
N ASP A 24 -15.03 -0.94 15.94
CA ASP A 24 -14.02 -0.07 15.32
C ASP A 24 -12.81 -0.83 14.77
N SER A 25 -12.37 -1.88 15.47
CA SER A 25 -11.18 -2.64 15.09
C SER A 25 -11.48 -3.99 14.44
N GLY A 26 -12.68 -4.55 14.68
CA GLY A 26 -12.99 -5.94 14.32
C GLY A 26 -12.32 -6.98 15.21
N CYS A 27 -11.53 -6.55 16.21
CA CYS A 27 -10.87 -7.47 17.13
C CYS A 27 -11.89 -8.16 18.05
N ALA A 28 -11.47 -9.30 18.60
CA ALA A 28 -12.26 -10.10 19.52
C ALA A 28 -11.94 -9.74 20.98
N ALA A 29 -12.98 -9.59 21.81
CA ALA A 29 -12.84 -9.46 23.28
C ALA A 29 -12.84 -10.83 24.00
N GLY A 30 -12.80 -11.93 23.26
CA GLY A 30 -12.91 -13.29 23.73
C GLY A 30 -13.63 -14.15 22.69
N ALA A 31 -14.68 -14.90 23.07
CA ALA A 31 -15.53 -15.59 22.11
C ALA A 31 -16.36 -14.60 21.29
N VAL A 32 -16.39 -14.79 19.98
CA VAL A 32 -17.15 -13.97 19.04
C VAL A 32 -18.16 -14.83 18.30
N VAL A 33 -19.32 -14.29 18.00
CA VAL A 33 -20.32 -14.93 17.14
C VAL A 33 -19.80 -14.91 15.71
N ASN A 34 -19.75 -16.08 15.07
CA ASN A 34 -19.51 -16.22 13.63
C ASN A 34 -20.86 -16.12 12.91
N ALA A 35 -21.20 -14.97 12.41
CA ALA A 35 -22.46 -14.76 11.72
C ALA A 35 -22.37 -15.17 10.24
N ASP A 36 -23.43 -15.74 9.71
CA ASP A 36 -23.61 -15.91 8.26
C ASP A 36 -23.99 -14.57 7.61
N TYR A 37 -24.80 -13.79 8.33
CA TYR A 37 -25.22 -12.45 7.93
C TYR A 37 -25.13 -11.49 9.10
N THR A 38 -24.73 -10.26 8.80
CA THR A 38 -24.80 -9.13 9.75
C THR A 38 -25.60 -8.00 9.13
N VAL A 39 -26.69 -7.57 9.80
CA VAL A 39 -27.45 -6.40 9.37
C VAL A 39 -26.90 -5.16 10.06
N ALA A 40 -26.01 -4.44 9.38
CA ALA A 40 -25.41 -3.20 9.89
C ALA A 40 -26.45 -2.07 9.93
N LEU A 41 -26.71 -1.52 11.11
CA LEU A 41 -27.71 -0.49 11.35
C LEU A 41 -27.10 0.90 11.21
N GLY A 42 -27.69 1.73 10.36
CA GLY A 42 -27.30 3.14 10.17
C GLY A 42 -26.02 3.34 9.37
N SER A 43 -24.94 2.58 9.62
CA SER A 43 -23.71 2.57 8.84
C SER A 43 -22.98 1.23 8.97
N VAL A 44 -22.19 0.87 7.96
CA VAL A 44 -21.22 -0.21 8.06
C VAL A 44 -20.09 0.26 8.98
N LYS A 45 -19.74 -0.55 10.00
CA LYS A 45 -18.68 -0.23 10.95
C LYS A 45 -17.33 -0.67 10.38
N ARG A 46 -16.25 -0.03 10.84
CA ARG A 46 -14.87 -0.40 10.45
C ARG A 46 -14.62 -1.90 10.67
N GLY A 47 -15.06 -2.43 11.82
CA GLY A 47 -14.90 -3.84 12.17
C GLY A 47 -15.58 -4.82 11.23
N HIS A 48 -16.61 -4.42 10.46
CA HIS A 48 -17.23 -5.30 9.47
C HIS A 48 -16.35 -5.54 8.25
N VAL A 49 -15.43 -4.62 7.93
CA VAL A 49 -14.60 -4.67 6.72
C VAL A 49 -13.12 -4.92 6.99
N LEU A 50 -12.68 -4.68 8.22
CA LEU A 50 -11.31 -4.93 8.65
C LEU A 50 -11.14 -6.38 9.14
N TYR A 51 -9.98 -6.97 8.85
CA TYR A 51 -9.57 -8.22 9.50
C TYR A 51 -9.22 -7.95 10.98
N PRO A 52 -9.60 -8.80 11.95
CA PRO A 52 -10.29 -10.10 11.75
C PRO A 52 -11.82 -10.02 11.67
N GLY A 53 -12.42 -8.88 11.92
CA GLY A 53 -13.86 -8.71 12.07
C GLY A 53 -14.70 -9.08 10.85
N ASN A 54 -14.15 -8.87 9.64
CA ASN A 54 -14.81 -9.30 8.40
C ASN A 54 -15.00 -10.83 8.35
N GLY A 55 -14.16 -11.61 9.04
CA GLY A 55 -14.33 -13.06 9.17
C GLY A 55 -15.48 -13.46 10.10
N TYR A 56 -15.87 -12.59 11.06
CA TYR A 56 -16.96 -12.85 12.00
C TYR A 56 -18.30 -12.31 11.48
N ALA A 57 -18.29 -11.29 10.64
CA ALA A 57 -19.48 -10.57 10.20
C ALA A 57 -20.28 -11.30 9.12
N GLY A 58 -19.66 -12.26 8.40
CA GLY A 58 -20.28 -12.91 7.25
C GLY A 58 -20.67 -11.91 6.16
N THR A 59 -21.80 -12.14 5.52
CA THR A 59 -22.35 -11.21 4.53
C THR A 59 -22.97 -9.99 5.22
N VAL A 60 -22.38 -8.81 5.03
CA VAL A 60 -22.88 -7.57 5.65
C VAL A 60 -23.97 -6.95 4.80
N LEU A 61 -25.15 -6.82 5.38
CA LEU A 61 -26.31 -6.14 4.80
C LEU A 61 -26.48 -4.78 5.51
N TYR A 62 -26.85 -3.76 4.75
CA TYR A 62 -27.01 -2.40 5.29
C TYR A 62 -28.48 -2.04 5.47
N SER A 63 -28.83 -1.45 6.65
CA SER A 63 -30.14 -0.89 6.94
C SER A 63 -30.03 0.58 7.43
N PRO A 64 -30.65 1.55 6.74
CA PRO A 64 -30.50 2.98 7.07
C PRO A 64 -31.17 3.41 8.38
N ILE A 65 -32.10 2.66 8.91
CA ILE A 65 -32.88 2.91 10.15
C ILE A 65 -33.34 4.36 10.37
N GLY A 66 -33.52 5.13 9.30
CA GLY A 66 -33.99 6.52 9.38
C GLY A 66 -32.92 7.56 9.75
N ILE A 67 -31.65 7.20 9.82
CA ILE A 67 -30.57 8.19 10.06
C ILE A 67 -30.40 9.06 8.80
N PRO A 68 -30.51 10.41 8.92
CA PRO A 68 -30.35 11.32 7.79
C PRO A 68 -28.95 11.21 7.15
N ASN A 69 -28.88 11.33 5.82
CA ASN A 69 -27.60 11.26 5.10
C ASN A 69 -26.59 12.32 5.59
N GLY A 70 -27.03 13.55 5.88
CA GLY A 70 -26.17 14.61 6.39
C GLY A 70 -25.45 14.27 7.71
N ALA A 71 -25.98 13.36 8.52
CA ALA A 71 -25.29 12.90 9.73
C ALA A 71 -24.04 12.06 9.44
N ARG A 72 -23.88 11.58 8.20
CA ARG A 72 -22.77 10.70 7.76
C ARG A 72 -21.66 11.46 7.03
N GLU A 73 -21.91 12.69 6.61
CA GLU A 73 -20.98 13.49 5.79
C GLU A 73 -19.70 13.86 6.53
N HIS A 74 -19.72 13.82 7.86
CA HIS A 74 -18.61 14.25 8.71
C HIS A 74 -17.71 13.10 9.20
N PHE A 75 -17.96 11.87 8.79
CA PHE A 75 -17.07 10.76 9.17
C PHE A 75 -15.75 10.85 8.40
N PRO A 76 -14.60 10.84 9.09
CA PRO A 76 -13.29 11.02 8.48
C PRO A 76 -12.81 9.78 7.68
N VAL A 77 -13.47 8.63 7.88
CA VAL A 77 -13.15 7.37 7.23
C VAL A 77 -14.35 6.90 6.44
N LYS A 78 -14.16 6.60 5.16
CA LYS A 78 -15.20 6.13 4.25
C LYS A 78 -14.80 4.79 3.66
N LEU A 79 -15.79 3.91 3.46
CA LEU A 79 -15.62 2.73 2.64
C LEU A 79 -15.64 3.18 1.17
N VAL A 80 -14.56 2.87 0.46
CA VAL A 80 -14.47 3.14 -0.98
C VAL A 80 -15.32 2.11 -1.73
N GLU A 81 -16.26 2.58 -2.53
CA GLU A 81 -17.13 1.78 -3.38
C GLU A 81 -16.76 1.96 -4.86
N GLU A 82 -17.27 1.08 -5.73
CA GLU A 82 -16.98 1.12 -7.18
C GLU A 82 -17.27 2.49 -7.81
N LYS A 83 -18.36 3.15 -7.40
CA LYS A 83 -18.71 4.50 -7.87
C LYS A 83 -17.65 5.55 -7.54
N ASP A 84 -17.01 5.43 -6.38
CA ASP A 84 -15.98 6.37 -5.94
C ASP A 84 -14.72 6.23 -6.81
N ILE A 85 -14.41 4.99 -7.23
CA ILE A 85 -13.27 4.72 -8.12
C ILE A 85 -13.47 5.37 -9.49
N TYR A 86 -14.69 5.34 -10.05
CA TYR A 86 -14.94 5.97 -11.35
C TYR A 86 -14.69 7.47 -11.37
N GLU A 87 -14.86 8.16 -10.23
CA GLU A 87 -14.57 9.60 -10.12
C GLU A 87 -13.07 9.89 -10.16
N PHE A 88 -12.22 8.96 -9.73
CA PHE A 88 -10.76 9.10 -9.71
C PHE A 88 -10.07 8.60 -10.99
N LEU A 89 -10.72 7.74 -11.77
CA LEU A 89 -10.13 7.21 -12.99
C LEU A 89 -10.11 8.29 -14.08
N PRO A 90 -8.93 8.62 -14.65
CA PRO A 90 -8.86 9.59 -15.72
C PRO A 90 -9.56 9.06 -16.99
N VAL A 91 -10.46 9.86 -17.53
CA VAL A 91 -11.06 9.57 -18.84
C VAL A 91 -9.99 9.80 -19.92
N ARG A 92 -9.60 8.74 -20.62
CA ARG A 92 -8.63 8.85 -21.70
C ARG A 92 -9.27 9.52 -22.92
N SER A 93 -8.62 10.57 -23.42
CA SER A 93 -8.99 11.22 -24.69
C SER A 93 -8.80 10.24 -25.86
N PHE A 94 -9.61 10.38 -26.92
CA PHE A 94 -9.39 9.65 -28.18
C PHE A 94 -8.03 9.95 -28.82
N ALA A 95 -7.43 11.12 -28.51
CA ALA A 95 -6.08 11.51 -28.94
C ALA A 95 -4.99 11.08 -27.97
N ALA A 96 -5.30 10.32 -26.93
CA ALA A 96 -4.32 9.88 -25.96
C ALA A 96 -3.29 8.95 -26.60
N HIS A 97 -2.03 9.14 -26.22
CA HIS A 97 -0.91 8.31 -26.65
C HIS A 97 -0.02 7.98 -25.43
N LYS A 98 0.94 7.09 -25.62
CA LYS A 98 1.84 6.65 -24.52
C LYS A 98 2.53 7.79 -23.75
N GLY A 99 2.74 8.95 -24.39
CA GLY A 99 3.37 10.11 -23.77
C GLY A 99 2.42 10.91 -22.87
N THR A 100 1.08 10.81 -23.07
CA THR A 100 0.07 11.53 -22.27
C THR A 100 -0.42 10.73 -21.06
N ASN A 101 -0.11 9.43 -21.02
CA ASN A 101 -0.55 8.54 -19.96
C ASN A 101 0.51 8.34 -18.85
N GLY A 102 1.46 9.28 -18.77
CA GLY A 102 2.50 9.30 -17.74
C GLY A 102 3.71 8.42 -18.05
N PHE A 103 4.85 8.81 -17.53
CA PHE A 103 6.11 8.07 -17.56
C PHE A 103 6.51 7.67 -16.15
N ILE A 104 6.49 6.38 -15.87
CA ILE A 104 6.75 5.80 -14.55
C ILE A 104 8.18 5.28 -14.51
N GLY A 105 8.97 5.75 -13.54
CA GLY A 105 10.28 5.22 -13.22
C GLY A 105 10.21 4.26 -12.02
N ILE A 106 10.81 3.09 -12.13
CA ILE A 106 10.80 2.07 -11.08
C ILE A 106 12.24 1.72 -10.76
N PHE A 107 12.66 1.88 -9.51
CA PHE A 107 13.94 1.42 -8.98
C PHE A 107 13.68 0.18 -8.12
N ALA A 108 13.98 -0.99 -8.68
CA ALA A 108 13.58 -2.26 -8.10
C ALA A 108 14.44 -3.42 -8.61
N GLY A 109 14.45 -4.49 -7.83
CA GLY A 109 15.17 -5.73 -8.18
C GLY A 109 16.67 -5.62 -7.93
N SER A 110 17.20 -6.60 -7.24
CA SER A 110 18.63 -6.83 -7.05
C SER A 110 18.94 -8.28 -7.37
N GLU A 111 20.19 -8.70 -7.24
CA GLU A 111 20.53 -10.10 -7.47
C GLU A 111 19.73 -11.04 -6.56
N GLY A 112 19.10 -12.04 -7.16
CA GLY A 112 18.17 -12.96 -6.49
C GLY A 112 16.74 -12.44 -6.34
N MET A 113 16.48 -11.14 -6.56
CA MET A 113 15.16 -10.51 -6.39
C MET A 113 14.65 -9.79 -7.64
N ALA A 114 15.18 -10.10 -8.82
CA ALA A 114 14.74 -9.52 -10.09
C ALA A 114 13.22 -9.64 -10.33
N GLY A 115 12.59 -10.72 -9.86
CA GLY A 115 11.15 -10.95 -9.98
C GLY A 115 10.28 -9.85 -9.34
N ALA A 116 10.74 -9.22 -8.26
CA ALA A 116 10.01 -8.12 -7.62
C ALA A 116 9.95 -6.89 -8.54
N GLY A 117 11.06 -6.56 -9.22
CA GLY A 117 11.09 -5.51 -10.24
C GLY A 117 10.16 -5.80 -11.42
N LEU A 118 10.09 -7.07 -11.84
CA LEU A 118 9.20 -7.51 -12.92
C LEU A 118 7.73 -7.30 -12.54
N LEU A 119 7.34 -7.73 -11.34
CA LEU A 119 5.97 -7.57 -10.84
C LEU A 119 5.58 -6.10 -10.67
N ALA A 120 6.48 -5.26 -10.15
CA ALA A 120 6.25 -3.82 -10.04
C ALA A 120 6.03 -3.18 -11.41
N ALA A 121 6.83 -3.54 -12.41
CA ALA A 121 6.70 -3.04 -13.78
C ALA A 121 5.39 -3.53 -14.44
N GLN A 122 4.99 -4.78 -14.22
CA GLN A 122 3.70 -5.30 -14.68
C GLN A 122 2.53 -4.56 -14.01
N GLY A 123 2.59 -4.34 -12.71
CA GLY A 123 1.57 -3.57 -11.99
C GLY A 123 1.40 -2.17 -12.56
N ALA A 124 2.50 -1.46 -12.83
CA ALA A 124 2.47 -0.14 -13.45
C ALA A 124 1.90 -0.17 -14.88
N LEU A 125 2.24 -1.18 -15.67
CA LEU A 125 1.74 -1.35 -17.03
C LEU A 125 0.23 -1.61 -17.04
N TYR A 126 -0.24 -2.57 -16.24
CA TYR A 126 -1.66 -2.92 -16.15
C TYR A 126 -2.49 -1.84 -15.44
N GLY A 127 -1.87 -1.04 -14.54
CA GLY A 127 -2.46 0.17 -13.98
C GLY A 127 -2.64 1.30 -15.00
N GLY A 128 -2.11 1.13 -16.21
CA GLY A 128 -2.34 2.02 -17.33
C GLY A 128 -1.26 3.08 -17.56
N GLY A 129 -0.07 2.90 -17.00
CA GLY A 129 1.09 3.75 -17.29
C GLY A 129 1.42 3.79 -18.79
N GLY A 130 1.71 4.98 -19.32
CA GLY A 130 1.97 5.16 -20.75
C GLY A 130 3.35 4.73 -21.19
N LYS A 131 4.36 4.94 -20.32
CA LYS A 131 5.74 4.48 -20.47
C LYS A 131 6.21 3.99 -19.12
N ILE A 132 6.97 2.90 -19.12
CA ILE A 132 7.54 2.33 -17.89
C ILE A 132 9.01 2.09 -18.11
N ALA A 133 9.83 2.62 -17.19
CA ALA A 133 11.25 2.37 -17.11
C ALA A 133 11.54 1.65 -15.80
N LEU A 134 12.22 0.52 -15.88
CA LEU A 134 12.68 -0.26 -14.74
C LEU A 134 14.19 -0.14 -14.66
N ALA A 135 14.69 0.49 -13.62
CA ALA A 135 16.10 0.57 -13.28
C ALA A 135 16.41 -0.52 -12.23
N SER A 136 17.41 -1.32 -12.51
CA SER A 136 17.87 -2.39 -11.64
C SER A 136 19.40 -2.41 -11.62
N VAL A 137 20.03 -3.45 -11.06
CA VAL A 137 21.48 -3.52 -10.87
C VAL A 137 22.05 -4.88 -11.31
N GLY A 138 23.32 -4.91 -11.63
CA GLY A 138 24.09 -6.13 -11.91
C GLY A 138 23.37 -7.09 -12.85
N ASN A 139 23.43 -8.37 -12.51
CA ASN A 139 22.77 -9.43 -13.28
C ASN A 139 21.25 -9.34 -13.27
N ALA A 140 20.63 -8.72 -12.25
CA ALA A 140 19.18 -8.56 -12.18
C ALA A 140 18.68 -7.71 -13.35
N ALA A 141 19.35 -6.61 -13.68
CA ALA A 141 19.00 -5.79 -14.84
C ALA A 141 19.04 -6.58 -16.15
N PHE A 142 20.05 -7.43 -16.33
CA PHE A 142 20.17 -8.28 -17.50
C PHE A 142 19.06 -9.33 -17.57
N GLN A 143 18.71 -9.96 -16.43
CA GLN A 143 17.63 -10.95 -16.36
C GLN A 143 16.26 -10.35 -16.66
N LEU A 144 16.06 -9.07 -16.36
CA LEU A 144 14.81 -8.33 -16.57
C LEU A 144 14.63 -7.88 -18.01
N ALA A 145 15.73 -7.62 -18.72
CA ALA A 145 15.70 -7.11 -20.08
C ALA A 145 14.91 -8.05 -21.02
N GLY A 146 13.93 -7.50 -21.72
CA GLY A 146 13.10 -8.23 -22.68
C GLY A 146 12.05 -9.19 -22.09
N LYS A 147 11.89 -9.25 -20.75
CA LYS A 147 10.83 -10.06 -20.12
C LYS A 147 9.44 -9.50 -20.36
N ILE A 148 9.34 -8.17 -20.39
CA ILE A 148 8.13 -7.43 -20.78
C ILE A 148 8.58 -6.49 -21.89
N PRO A 149 8.18 -6.72 -23.15
CA PRO A 149 8.65 -5.91 -24.29
C PRO A 149 8.32 -4.42 -24.18
N GLU A 150 7.26 -4.06 -23.47
CA GLU A 150 6.80 -2.69 -23.28
C GLU A 150 7.60 -1.92 -22.22
N VAL A 151 8.38 -2.62 -21.39
CA VAL A 151 9.14 -2.02 -20.28
C VAL A 151 10.58 -1.79 -20.71
N MET A 152 11.03 -0.54 -20.57
CA MET A 152 12.42 -0.17 -20.80
C MET A 152 13.25 -0.51 -19.57
N VAL A 153 14.21 -1.42 -19.69
CA VAL A 153 15.10 -1.82 -18.60
C VAL A 153 16.44 -1.12 -18.72
N SER A 154 16.96 -0.61 -17.61
CA SER A 154 18.30 -0.02 -17.52
C SER A 154 19.06 -0.53 -16.29
N SER A 155 20.40 -0.55 -16.37
CA SER A 155 21.24 -0.82 -15.22
C SER A 155 21.71 0.47 -14.57
N CYS A 156 21.59 0.56 -13.23
CA CYS A 156 22.21 1.62 -12.45
C CYS A 156 23.71 1.41 -12.25
N GLY A 157 24.15 0.15 -12.19
CA GLY A 157 25.54 -0.24 -11.98
C GLY A 157 25.71 -1.77 -11.98
N ASP A 158 26.95 -2.25 -11.80
CA ASP A 158 27.31 -3.66 -11.90
C ASP A 158 27.31 -4.39 -10.54
N ALA A 159 27.10 -3.68 -9.43
CA ALA A 159 27.02 -4.30 -8.11
C ALA A 159 25.76 -5.17 -7.97
N PRO A 160 25.76 -6.19 -7.08
CA PRO A 160 24.62 -7.08 -6.88
C PRO A 160 23.41 -6.39 -6.20
N CYS A 161 23.60 -5.24 -5.59
CA CYS A 161 22.59 -4.42 -4.95
C CYS A 161 22.77 -2.95 -5.31
N PHE A 162 21.79 -2.13 -5.04
CA PHE A 162 21.91 -0.68 -5.16
C PHE A 162 22.90 -0.15 -4.11
N THR A 163 23.75 0.78 -4.50
CA THR A 163 24.80 1.36 -3.65
C THR A 163 24.81 2.89 -3.79
N GLU A 164 25.34 3.59 -2.81
CA GLU A 164 25.38 5.05 -2.74
C GLU A 164 25.98 5.72 -3.99
N ASP A 165 27.02 5.13 -4.57
CA ASP A 165 27.67 5.64 -5.79
C ASP A 165 26.76 5.64 -7.03
N MET A 166 25.62 4.96 -6.97
CA MET A 166 24.61 4.96 -8.02
C MET A 166 23.56 6.09 -7.84
N SER A 167 23.50 6.74 -6.67
CA SER A 167 22.47 7.70 -6.28
C SER A 167 22.39 8.89 -7.22
N ASP A 168 23.51 9.55 -7.53
CA ASP A 168 23.54 10.72 -8.41
C ASP A 168 22.96 10.44 -9.79
N LYS A 169 23.30 9.28 -10.35
CA LYS A 169 22.77 8.84 -11.64
C LYS A 169 21.28 8.55 -11.56
N ALA A 170 20.85 7.84 -10.52
CA ALA A 170 19.45 7.49 -10.29
C ALA A 170 18.59 8.75 -10.06
N VAL A 171 19.00 9.65 -9.18
CA VAL A 171 18.32 10.92 -8.92
C VAL A 171 18.21 11.75 -10.21
N LYS A 172 19.28 11.90 -10.98
CA LYS A 172 19.23 12.60 -12.26
C LYS A 172 18.26 11.96 -13.24
N GLN A 173 18.18 10.64 -13.25
CA GLN A 173 17.27 9.89 -14.11
C GLN A 173 15.80 10.14 -13.73
N THR A 174 15.48 10.39 -12.45
CA THR A 174 14.11 10.69 -12.01
C THR A 174 13.52 11.93 -12.68
N GLY A 175 14.37 12.86 -13.12
CA GLY A 175 13.93 14.06 -13.84
C GLY A 175 13.12 13.78 -15.11
N MET A 176 13.26 12.60 -15.72
CA MET A 176 12.54 12.16 -16.91
C MET A 176 11.16 11.59 -16.62
N TYR A 177 10.87 11.24 -15.37
CA TYR A 177 9.64 10.55 -14.96
C TYR A 177 8.60 11.52 -14.41
N ASP A 178 7.35 11.13 -14.46
CA ASP A 178 6.26 11.85 -13.80
C ASP A 178 6.09 11.37 -12.35
N VAL A 179 6.32 10.08 -12.11
CA VAL A 179 6.25 9.44 -10.80
C VAL A 179 7.34 8.36 -10.69
N VAL A 180 7.80 8.10 -9.47
CA VAL A 180 8.84 7.11 -9.16
C VAL A 180 8.29 6.06 -8.20
N ALA A 181 8.55 4.79 -8.44
CA ALA A 181 8.40 3.72 -7.47
C ALA A 181 9.79 3.24 -7.01
N LEU A 182 9.96 3.08 -5.71
CA LEU A 182 11.23 2.72 -5.08
C LEU A 182 11.01 1.62 -4.05
N GLY A 183 11.74 0.51 -4.16
CA GLY A 183 11.77 -0.44 -3.05
C GLY A 183 11.62 -1.92 -3.37
N PRO A 184 10.72 -2.36 -4.24
CA PRO A 184 10.49 -3.79 -4.45
C PRO A 184 11.74 -4.55 -4.83
N GLY A 185 12.22 -5.44 -3.93
CA GLY A 185 13.39 -6.28 -4.15
C GLY A 185 14.72 -5.53 -4.27
N LEU A 186 14.89 -4.39 -3.60
CA LEU A 186 16.20 -3.71 -3.50
C LEU A 186 17.19 -4.52 -2.68
N GLY A 187 16.69 -5.35 -1.78
CA GLY A 187 17.48 -6.07 -0.79
C GLY A 187 17.71 -5.24 0.47
N ARG A 188 18.11 -5.97 1.54
CA ARG A 188 18.37 -5.38 2.86
C ARG A 188 19.85 -5.27 3.17
N ASP A 189 20.69 -5.25 2.13
CA ASP A 189 22.12 -4.99 2.26
C ASP A 189 22.32 -3.58 2.84
N GLU A 190 23.25 -3.44 3.79
CA GLU A 190 23.53 -2.16 4.43
C GLU A 190 23.99 -1.09 3.41
N ARG A 191 24.60 -1.49 2.31
CA ARG A 191 25.02 -0.61 1.22
C ARG A 191 23.85 0.00 0.44
N THR A 192 22.67 -0.62 0.49
CA THR A 192 21.46 -0.12 -0.17
C THR A 192 20.78 1.02 0.60
N GLN A 193 21.00 1.07 1.92
CA GLN A 193 20.34 2.06 2.76
C GLN A 193 20.71 3.52 2.41
N PRO A 194 21.99 3.89 2.19
CA PRO A 194 22.37 5.23 1.74
C PRO A 194 21.75 5.59 0.38
N PHE A 195 21.70 4.64 -0.57
CA PHE A 195 21.03 4.85 -1.86
C PHE A 195 19.56 5.26 -1.68
N VAL A 196 18.82 4.57 -0.80
CA VAL A 196 17.41 4.90 -0.52
C VAL A 196 17.31 6.29 0.14
N ALA A 197 18.19 6.61 1.07
CA ALA A 197 18.24 7.92 1.73
C ALA A 197 18.44 9.04 0.71
N ASP A 198 19.43 8.92 -0.18
CA ASP A 198 19.72 9.90 -1.22
C ASP A 198 18.54 10.07 -2.20
N MET A 199 17.90 8.97 -2.58
CA MET A 199 16.71 9.02 -3.44
C MET A 199 15.59 9.81 -2.79
N LEU A 200 15.33 9.61 -1.48
CA LEU A 200 14.30 10.32 -0.74
C LEU A 200 14.64 11.80 -0.52
N GLU A 201 15.92 12.12 -0.32
CA GLU A 201 16.38 13.49 -0.07
C GLU A 201 16.41 14.35 -1.35
N HIS A 202 16.70 13.75 -2.50
CA HIS A 202 16.99 14.50 -3.72
C HIS A 202 15.97 14.34 -4.84
N CYS A 203 15.13 13.29 -4.83
CA CYS A 203 14.09 13.11 -5.83
C CYS A 203 12.97 14.15 -5.65
N ARG A 204 12.65 14.87 -6.73
CA ARG A 204 11.61 15.92 -6.76
C ARG A 204 10.31 15.46 -7.42
N LYS A 205 10.15 14.17 -7.59
CA LYS A 205 8.96 13.55 -8.17
C LYS A 205 8.21 12.79 -7.10
N THR A 206 6.89 12.83 -7.14
CA THR A 206 6.06 11.99 -6.27
C THR A 206 6.60 10.57 -6.28
N MET A 207 6.81 10.01 -5.09
CA MET A 207 7.35 8.66 -4.94
C MET A 207 6.36 7.72 -4.25
N VAL A 208 6.29 6.50 -4.76
CA VAL A 208 5.71 5.35 -4.05
C VAL A 208 6.87 4.54 -3.48
N VAL A 209 6.92 4.43 -2.15
CA VAL A 209 7.99 3.76 -1.40
C VAL A 209 7.44 2.49 -0.76
N ASP A 210 8.04 1.35 -1.10
CA ASP A 210 7.53 0.03 -0.75
C ASP A 210 8.65 -0.92 -0.29
N ALA A 211 8.29 -1.98 0.39
CA ALA A 211 9.13 -3.14 0.67
C ALA A 211 10.51 -2.77 1.30
N ASP A 212 11.61 -3.15 0.63
CA ASP A 212 12.97 -2.96 1.19
C ASP A 212 13.37 -1.49 1.32
N ALA A 213 12.75 -0.56 0.57
CA ALA A 213 12.94 0.86 0.82
C ALA A 213 12.30 1.30 2.14
N LEU A 214 11.15 0.75 2.53
CA LEU A 214 10.55 0.99 3.85
C LEU A 214 11.45 0.47 4.98
N PHE A 215 12.10 -0.69 4.75
CA PHE A 215 13.09 -1.20 5.69
C PHE A 215 14.26 -0.21 5.87
N ALA A 216 14.79 0.33 4.78
CA ALA A 216 15.88 1.33 4.83
C ALA A 216 15.43 2.61 5.56
N VAL A 217 14.19 3.09 5.33
CA VAL A 217 13.60 4.23 6.06
C VAL A 217 13.62 3.98 7.57
N GLY A 218 13.18 2.80 8.00
CA GLY A 218 13.16 2.44 9.42
C GLY A 218 14.55 2.30 10.04
N CYS A 219 15.49 1.65 9.33
CA CYS A 219 16.88 1.47 9.79
C CYS A 219 17.61 2.81 9.97
N GLN A 220 17.50 3.70 8.99
CA GLN A 220 18.19 4.99 8.96
C GLN A 220 17.42 6.10 9.70
N LYS A 221 16.20 5.79 10.16
CA LYS A 221 15.29 6.76 10.79
C LYS A 221 15.13 8.03 9.93
N ILE A 222 14.93 7.83 8.64
CA ILE A 222 14.80 8.92 7.66
C ILE A 222 13.55 9.74 8.00
N ASN A 223 13.73 11.05 8.12
CA ASN A 223 12.63 11.99 8.29
C ASN A 223 11.96 12.26 6.93
N LEU A 224 10.87 11.58 6.65
CA LEU A 224 10.13 11.70 5.39
C LEU A 224 9.53 13.09 5.18
N GLY A 225 9.24 13.83 6.26
CA GLY A 225 8.78 15.22 6.18
C GLY A 225 9.77 16.20 5.54
N ASN A 226 11.03 15.80 5.39
CA ASN A 226 12.05 16.58 4.68
C ASN A 226 12.15 16.24 3.20
N CYS A 227 11.40 15.25 2.70
CA CYS A 227 11.42 14.91 1.28
C CYS A 227 10.90 16.08 0.44
N PRO A 228 11.57 16.41 -0.68
CA PRO A 228 11.20 17.57 -1.50
C PRO A 228 9.96 17.35 -2.36
N ALA A 229 9.39 16.16 -2.35
CA ALA A 229 8.21 15.77 -3.11
C ALA A 229 7.27 14.90 -2.25
N ASP A 230 6.03 14.74 -2.70
CA ASP A 230 5.04 13.89 -2.04
C ASP A 230 5.49 12.43 -2.03
N VAL A 231 5.35 11.77 -0.89
CA VAL A 231 5.69 10.37 -0.70
C VAL A 231 4.45 9.58 -0.30
N VAL A 232 4.21 8.48 -1.00
CA VAL A 232 3.18 7.49 -0.68
C VAL A 232 3.88 6.22 -0.18
N LEU A 233 3.51 5.76 1.00
CA LEU A 233 4.03 4.51 1.57
C LEU A 233 3.01 3.38 1.41
N THR A 234 3.49 2.16 1.14
CA THR A 234 2.64 0.98 0.97
C THR A 234 3.01 -0.17 1.92
N PRO A 235 3.17 0.09 3.23
CA PRO A 235 3.63 -0.92 4.17
C PRO A 235 2.57 -1.99 4.43
N HIS A 236 2.95 -3.26 4.42
CA HIS A 236 2.17 -4.28 5.09
C HIS A 236 2.33 -4.15 6.62
N VAL A 237 1.49 -4.85 7.40
CA VAL A 237 1.43 -4.69 8.86
C VAL A 237 2.80 -4.86 9.54
N GLY A 238 3.61 -5.82 9.09
CA GLY A 238 4.95 -6.06 9.65
C GLY A 238 5.94 -4.93 9.35
N GLU A 239 5.92 -4.37 8.14
CA GLU A 239 6.73 -3.20 7.75
C GLU A 239 6.29 -1.96 8.53
N PHE A 240 4.98 -1.76 8.68
CA PHE A 240 4.47 -0.63 9.45
C PHE A 240 4.83 -0.75 10.94
N ALA A 241 4.75 -1.94 11.51
CA ALA A 241 5.22 -2.20 12.87
C ALA A 241 6.71 -1.87 13.03
N PHE A 242 7.54 -2.26 12.06
CA PHE A 242 8.96 -1.93 12.05
C PHE A 242 9.24 -0.43 11.95
N LEU A 243 8.51 0.28 11.05
CA LEU A 243 8.64 1.74 10.89
C LEU A 243 8.26 2.52 12.15
N THR A 244 7.22 2.07 12.85
CA THR A 244 6.65 2.79 14.00
C THR A 244 7.23 2.35 15.34
N GLY A 245 7.87 1.18 15.40
CA GLY A 245 8.28 0.53 16.64
C GLY A 245 7.13 -0.09 17.43
N LEU A 246 5.91 -0.13 16.87
CA LEU A 246 4.75 -0.79 17.45
C LEU A 246 4.85 -2.32 17.29
N THR A 247 4.08 -3.05 18.08
CA THR A 247 3.90 -4.49 17.81
C THR A 247 2.90 -4.70 16.69
N VAL A 248 3.00 -5.83 15.97
CA VAL A 248 2.01 -6.22 14.95
C VAL A 248 0.59 -6.20 15.52
N LYS A 249 0.42 -6.66 16.77
CA LYS A 249 -0.88 -6.66 17.46
C LYS A 249 -1.44 -5.26 17.68
N ASP A 250 -0.60 -4.30 18.06
CA ASP A 250 -1.03 -2.90 18.25
C ASP A 250 -1.42 -2.26 16.92
N VAL A 251 -0.66 -2.53 15.85
CA VAL A 251 -1.00 -2.06 14.50
C VAL A 251 -2.32 -2.65 14.03
N GLU A 252 -2.56 -3.95 14.23
CA GLU A 252 -3.84 -4.58 13.85
C GLU A 252 -5.03 -4.02 14.63
N ALA A 253 -4.84 -3.73 15.93
CA ALA A 253 -5.89 -3.17 16.77
C ALA A 253 -6.25 -1.72 16.40
N GLY A 254 -5.28 -0.92 15.91
CA GLY A 254 -5.46 0.50 15.58
C GLY A 254 -5.11 0.88 14.13
N ARG A 255 -5.17 -0.06 13.18
CA ARG A 255 -4.63 0.06 11.82
C ARG A 255 -4.89 1.40 11.13
N ILE A 256 -6.14 1.86 11.11
CA ILE A 256 -6.53 3.11 10.44
C ILE A 256 -6.00 4.31 11.20
N ASP A 257 -6.18 4.34 12.52
CA ASP A 257 -5.84 5.49 13.35
C ASP A 257 -4.30 5.66 13.42
N GLU A 258 -3.55 4.57 13.50
CA GLU A 258 -2.08 4.58 13.45
C GLU A 258 -1.54 5.00 12.08
N ALA A 259 -2.15 4.54 10.98
CA ALA A 259 -1.78 4.98 9.63
C ALA A 259 -2.02 6.49 9.45
N ILE A 260 -3.17 7.01 9.90
CA ILE A 260 -3.49 8.44 9.84
C ILE A 260 -2.50 9.25 10.69
N ARG A 261 -2.19 8.77 11.91
CA ARG A 261 -1.24 9.42 12.80
C ARG A 261 0.15 9.51 12.15
N TYR A 262 0.67 8.38 11.69
CA TYR A 262 1.98 8.30 11.05
C TYR A 262 2.08 9.19 9.81
N ALA A 263 1.07 9.15 8.94
CA ALA A 263 1.04 9.96 7.74
C ALA A 263 1.07 11.48 8.04
N ARG A 264 0.33 11.91 9.06
CA ARG A 264 0.33 13.32 9.50
C ARG A 264 1.67 13.74 10.10
N GLU A 265 2.25 12.91 10.96
CA GLU A 265 3.52 13.20 11.64
C GLU A 265 4.71 13.26 10.67
N ASN A 266 4.67 12.48 9.59
CA ASN A 266 5.75 12.36 8.61
C ASN A 266 5.45 13.06 7.27
N HIS A 267 4.30 13.70 7.13
CA HIS A 267 3.87 14.40 5.90
C HIS A 267 3.86 13.50 4.65
N VAL A 268 3.33 12.27 4.80
CA VAL A 268 3.19 11.27 3.73
C VAL A 268 1.75 10.85 3.53
#